data_1a14594ed7bee5d56dad19ff73efe2ad
#
_entry.id   1a14594ed7bee5d56dad19ff73efe2ad
#
_cell.length_a   1.000
_cell.length_b   1.000
_cell.length_c   1.000
_cell.angle_alpha   90.00
_cell.angle_beta   90.00
_cell.angle_gamma   90.00
#
_symmetry.space_group_name_H-M   'P 1'
#
loop_
_entity.id
_entity.type
_entity.pdbx_description
1 polymer ?
#
loop_
_entity_poly.entity_id
_entity_poly.type
_entity_poly.pdbx_seq_one_letter_code
_entity_poly.pdbx_strand_id
1 'polypeptide(L)'
;MKQYEADQQRKLFQWTTFIRTEYPEVDLMFHIPNGGSRNKLEAANLKRQGVKAGVPDLFLPVSRGGYHGLFIELKYGKNKPTKKQTEWLKSLNEQGYAVAVCYGCDEASEKNNIRSKPPGLNRTPFVRP
;
A
#
# COMPACT_ATOMS: atom_id res chain seq x y z
N MET A 1 -12.32 2.35 5.73
CA MET A 1 -12.20 1.37 4.63
C MET A 1 -13.53 0.65 4.43
N LYS A 2 -13.96 0.55 3.19
CA LYS A 2 -15.19 -0.17 2.87
C LYS A 2 -14.98 -1.66 3.01
N GLN A 3 -16.08 -2.41 3.17
CA GLN A 3 -16.04 -3.86 3.38
C GLN A 3 -15.26 -4.58 2.27
N TYR A 4 -15.48 -4.21 1.03
CA TYR A 4 -14.77 -4.82 -0.10
C TYR A 4 -13.27 -4.62 -0.02
N GLU A 5 -12.84 -3.41 0.31
CA GLU A 5 -11.42 -3.11 0.43
C GLU A 5 -10.81 -3.87 1.59
N ALA A 6 -11.53 -3.98 2.71
CA ALA A 6 -11.09 -4.76 3.85
C ALA A 6 -10.97 -6.24 3.51
N ASP A 7 -11.92 -6.78 2.75
CA ASP A 7 -11.87 -8.18 2.32
C ASP A 7 -10.69 -8.44 1.40
N GLN A 8 -10.44 -7.55 0.45
CA GLN A 8 -9.30 -7.69 -0.45
C GLN A 8 -7.97 -7.60 0.29
N GLN A 9 -7.91 -6.73 1.29
CA GLN A 9 -6.73 -6.61 2.13
C GLN A 9 -6.47 -7.89 2.92
N ARG A 10 -7.51 -8.48 3.51
CA ARG A 10 -7.37 -9.76 4.22
C ARG A 10 -6.89 -10.87 3.30
N LYS A 11 -7.42 -10.93 2.07
CA LYS A 11 -6.98 -11.91 1.08
C LYS A 11 -5.52 -11.73 0.72
N LEU A 12 -5.08 -10.49 0.58
CA LEU A 12 -3.69 -10.21 0.27
C LEU A 12 -2.77 -10.71 1.39
N PHE A 13 -3.12 -10.47 2.65
CA PHE A 13 -2.32 -10.95 3.77
C PHE A 13 -2.38 -12.46 3.91
N GLN A 14 -3.48 -13.10 3.56
CA GLN A 14 -3.54 -14.56 3.49
C GLN A 14 -2.60 -15.09 2.41
N TRP A 15 -2.55 -14.44 1.26
CA TRP A 15 -1.64 -14.82 0.19
C TRP A 15 -0.17 -14.75 0.65
N THR A 16 0.20 -13.77 1.46
CA THR A 16 1.58 -13.66 1.94
C THR A 16 1.98 -14.87 2.78
N THR A 17 1.04 -15.51 3.48
CA THR A 17 1.37 -16.69 4.28
C THR A 17 1.78 -17.88 3.42
N PHE A 18 1.33 -17.93 2.16
CA PHE A 18 1.72 -19.01 1.25
C PHE A 18 3.11 -18.80 0.68
N ILE A 19 3.49 -17.55 0.41
CA ILE A 19 4.74 -17.29 -0.29
C ILE A 19 5.91 -16.96 0.63
N ARG A 20 5.69 -16.77 1.91
CA ARG A 20 6.74 -16.33 2.82
C ARG A 20 7.88 -17.33 2.98
N THR A 21 7.64 -18.61 2.72
CA THR A 21 8.69 -19.63 2.74
C THR A 21 9.74 -19.35 1.66
N GLU A 22 9.29 -18.92 0.52
CA GLU A 22 10.13 -18.62 -0.64
C GLU A 22 10.63 -17.17 -0.60
N TYR A 23 9.78 -16.26 -0.13
CA TYR A 23 10.09 -14.82 -0.05
C TYR A 23 9.78 -14.30 1.35
N PRO A 24 10.64 -14.60 2.33
CA PRO A 24 10.33 -14.25 3.72
C PRO A 24 10.17 -12.76 3.98
N GLU A 25 10.76 -11.90 3.17
CA GLU A 25 10.63 -10.45 3.34
C GLU A 25 9.21 -9.94 3.17
N VAL A 26 8.31 -10.73 2.59
CA VAL A 26 6.90 -10.33 2.46
C VAL A 26 6.23 -10.19 3.83
N ASP A 27 6.76 -10.82 4.87
CA ASP A 27 6.24 -10.67 6.21
C ASP A 27 6.44 -9.26 6.78
N LEU A 28 7.26 -8.44 6.13
CA LEU A 28 7.45 -7.06 6.54
C LEU A 28 6.31 -6.15 6.12
N MET A 29 5.44 -6.61 5.21
CA MET A 29 4.32 -5.78 4.77
C MET A 29 3.31 -5.59 5.89
N PHE A 30 2.80 -4.37 6.03
CA PHE A 30 1.79 -4.08 7.04
C PHE A 30 0.79 -3.06 6.54
N HIS A 31 -0.35 -3.01 7.23
CA HIS A 31 -1.43 -2.08 6.96
C HIS A 31 -1.24 -0.79 7.72
N ILE A 32 -1.50 0.32 7.05
CA ILE A 32 -1.43 1.65 7.65
C ILE A 32 -2.86 2.12 7.88
N PRO A 33 -3.34 2.16 9.13
CA PRO A 33 -4.67 2.72 9.39
C PRO A 33 -4.68 4.19 9.03
N ASN A 34 -5.70 4.61 8.30
CA ASN A 34 -5.81 6.02 7.99
C ASN A 34 -7.11 6.54 8.57
N GLY A 35 -7.05 7.10 9.68
CA GLY A 35 -7.95 7.96 10.38
C GLY A 35 -9.48 7.87 10.14
N GLY A 36 -10.00 6.75 9.72
CA GLY A 36 -11.41 6.60 9.42
C GLY A 36 -12.29 6.48 10.65
N SER A 37 -12.16 7.38 11.59
CA SER A 37 -12.92 7.33 12.83
C SER A 37 -14.38 7.71 12.62
N ARG A 38 -15.27 7.09 13.41
CA ARG A 38 -16.70 7.30 13.32
C ARG A 38 -17.18 8.52 14.10
N ASN A 39 -16.38 9.07 15.00
CA ASN A 39 -16.76 10.26 15.72
C ASN A 39 -15.66 11.31 15.68
N LYS A 40 -16.09 12.55 15.89
CA LYS A 40 -15.18 13.69 15.73
C LYS A 40 -14.09 13.74 16.79
N LEU A 41 -14.41 13.34 18.01
CA LEU A 41 -13.42 13.35 19.08
C LEU A 41 -12.31 12.35 18.84
N GLU A 42 -12.68 11.14 18.46
CA GLU A 42 -11.70 10.10 18.13
C GLU A 42 -10.85 10.51 16.93
N ALA A 43 -11.48 11.04 15.89
CA ALA A 43 -10.76 11.52 14.72
C ALA A 43 -9.76 12.61 15.08
N ALA A 44 -10.15 13.55 15.91
CA ALA A 44 -9.27 14.62 16.36
C ALA A 44 -8.11 14.08 17.18
N ASN A 45 -8.36 13.10 18.04
CA ASN A 45 -7.31 12.47 18.83
C ASN A 45 -6.31 11.72 17.97
N LEU A 46 -6.79 10.96 16.97
CA LEU A 46 -5.92 10.25 16.03
C LEU A 46 -5.07 11.24 15.25
N LYS A 47 -5.65 12.33 14.81
CA LYS A 47 -4.92 13.36 14.07
C LYS A 47 -3.81 13.97 14.94
N ARG A 48 -4.10 14.26 16.21
CA ARG A 48 -3.08 14.77 17.12
C ARG A 48 -1.96 13.76 17.37
N GLN A 49 -2.26 12.48 17.28
CA GLN A 49 -1.27 11.41 17.41
C GLN A 49 -0.47 11.18 16.13
N GLY A 50 -0.79 11.90 15.06
CA GLY A 50 -0.02 11.82 13.83
C GLY A 50 -0.66 10.98 12.74
N VAL A 51 -1.88 10.49 12.93
CA VAL A 51 -2.60 9.79 11.87
C VAL A 51 -3.01 10.80 10.81
N LYS A 52 -2.69 10.50 9.55
CA LYS A 52 -2.93 11.42 8.44
C LYS A 52 -3.82 10.77 7.40
N ALA A 53 -4.80 11.52 6.93
CA ALA A 53 -5.69 11.07 5.86
C ALA A 53 -4.92 11.00 4.55
N GLY A 54 -5.23 9.99 3.74
CA GLY A 54 -4.68 9.88 2.39
C GLY A 54 -3.42 9.06 2.26
N VAL A 55 -2.80 8.67 3.38
CA VAL A 55 -1.63 7.78 3.34
C VAL A 55 -2.06 6.43 2.73
N PRO A 56 -1.25 5.82 1.86
CA PRO A 56 -1.61 4.53 1.27
C PRO A 56 -1.89 3.45 2.30
N ASP A 57 -2.68 2.45 1.90
CA ASP A 57 -3.18 1.41 2.80
C ASP A 57 -2.09 0.46 3.32
N LEU A 58 -1.10 0.18 2.49
CA LEU A 58 -0.11 -0.86 2.77
C LEU A 58 1.29 -0.35 2.49
N PHE A 59 2.24 -0.86 3.28
CA PHE A 59 3.64 -0.58 3.06
C PHE A 59 4.46 -1.86 3.15
N LEU A 60 5.29 -2.09 2.15
CA LEU A 60 6.28 -3.16 2.15
C LEU A 60 7.66 -2.53 2.21
N PRO A 61 8.31 -2.53 3.38
CA PRO A 61 9.62 -1.86 3.55
C PRO A 61 10.78 -2.75 3.08
N VAL A 62 10.77 -3.07 1.81
CA VAL A 62 11.82 -3.89 1.19
C VAL A 62 12.49 -3.05 0.12
N SER A 63 13.79 -2.83 0.30
CA SER A 63 14.57 -1.99 -0.58
C SER A 63 15.03 -2.80 -1.80
N ARG A 64 14.52 -2.48 -2.97
CA ARG A 64 14.82 -3.19 -4.21
C ARG A 64 14.68 -2.28 -5.42
N GLY A 65 15.46 -2.57 -6.45
CA GLY A 65 15.34 -1.91 -7.73
C GLY A 65 15.52 -0.40 -7.70
N GLY A 66 16.29 0.10 -6.73
CA GLY A 66 16.49 1.53 -6.58
C GLY A 66 15.42 2.21 -5.75
N TYR A 67 14.45 1.46 -5.23
CA TYR A 67 13.41 2.00 -4.36
C TYR A 67 13.67 1.64 -2.91
N HIS A 68 13.15 2.48 -1.99
CA HIS A 68 13.28 2.22 -0.55
C HIS A 68 12.23 1.26 -0.02
N GLY A 69 11.17 1.07 -0.77
CA GLY A 69 10.06 0.21 -0.41
C GLY A 69 8.90 0.44 -1.34
N LEU A 70 7.77 -0.20 -1.07
CA LEU A 70 6.58 -0.15 -1.91
C LEU A 70 5.35 0.23 -1.08
N PHE A 71 4.66 1.29 -1.50
CA PHE A 71 3.35 1.64 -0.94
C PHE A 71 2.25 1.21 -1.89
N ILE A 72 1.18 0.65 -1.36
CA ILE A 72 0.04 0.20 -2.14
C ILE A 72 -1.23 0.86 -1.61
N GLU A 73 -1.98 1.47 -2.53
CA GLU A 73 -3.32 1.96 -2.26
C GLU A 73 -4.31 0.98 -2.87
N LEU A 74 -5.17 0.37 -2.04
CA LEU A 74 -6.18 -0.57 -2.52
C LEU A 74 -7.47 0.17 -2.86
N LYS A 75 -8.00 -0.12 -4.02
CA LYS A 75 -9.29 0.42 -4.48
C LYS A 75 -10.19 -0.71 -4.95
N TYR A 76 -11.47 -0.43 -5.05
CA TYR A 76 -12.45 -1.41 -5.50
C TYR A 76 -13.32 -0.81 -6.60
N GLY A 77 -13.63 -1.62 -7.61
CA GLY A 77 -14.53 -1.23 -8.68
C GLY A 77 -14.01 -0.05 -9.49
N LYS A 78 -14.81 0.99 -9.60
CA LYS A 78 -14.46 2.21 -10.34
C LYS A 78 -13.98 3.35 -9.46
N ASN A 79 -13.79 3.08 -8.16
CA ASN A 79 -13.31 4.09 -7.25
C ASN A 79 -11.91 4.53 -7.64
N LYS A 80 -11.66 5.82 -7.53
CA LYS A 80 -10.35 6.40 -7.83
C LYS A 80 -9.73 6.96 -6.56
N PRO A 81 -8.40 7.04 -6.49
CA PRO A 81 -7.77 7.73 -5.38
C PRO A 81 -8.29 9.16 -5.25
N THR A 82 -8.48 9.59 -4.02
CA THR A 82 -8.83 10.98 -3.75
C THR A 82 -7.64 11.89 -4.06
N LYS A 83 -7.89 13.19 -4.06
CA LYS A 83 -6.82 14.15 -4.26
C LYS A 83 -5.70 13.98 -3.21
N LYS A 84 -6.08 13.82 -1.94
CA LYS A 84 -5.09 13.61 -0.87
C LYS A 84 -4.28 12.33 -1.09
N GLN A 85 -4.94 11.24 -1.46
CA GLN A 85 -4.26 9.99 -1.74
C GLN A 85 -3.27 10.13 -2.88
N THR A 86 -3.68 10.81 -3.94
CA THR A 86 -2.81 11.05 -5.10
C THR A 86 -1.60 11.90 -4.71
N GLU A 87 -1.79 12.90 -3.88
CA GLU A 87 -0.69 13.76 -3.41
C GLU A 87 0.31 12.97 -2.57
N TRP A 88 -0.19 12.07 -1.71
CA TRP A 88 0.67 11.21 -0.92
C TRP A 88 1.49 10.26 -1.80
N LEU A 89 0.84 9.63 -2.79
CA LEU A 89 1.54 8.73 -3.70
C LEU A 89 2.65 9.46 -4.45
N LYS A 90 2.36 10.66 -4.93
CA LYS A 90 3.35 11.46 -5.63
C LYS A 90 4.52 11.82 -4.73
N SER A 91 4.24 12.30 -3.52
CA SER A 91 5.28 12.73 -2.58
C SER A 91 6.18 11.56 -2.16
N LEU A 92 5.56 10.39 -1.90
CA LEU A 92 6.32 9.20 -1.53
C LEU A 92 7.20 8.71 -2.68
N ASN A 93 6.68 8.78 -3.91
CA ASN A 93 7.49 8.41 -5.07
C ASN A 93 8.68 9.36 -5.22
N GLU A 94 8.48 10.64 -5.00
CA GLU A 94 9.56 11.61 -5.05
C GLU A 94 10.64 11.34 -4.01
N GLN A 95 10.25 10.72 -2.88
CA GLN A 95 11.20 10.35 -1.84
C GLN A 95 11.88 9.00 -2.10
N GLY A 96 11.57 8.36 -3.19
CA GLY A 96 12.26 7.14 -3.57
C GLY A 96 11.52 5.85 -3.31
N TYR A 97 10.23 5.92 -3.04
CA TYR A 97 9.41 4.74 -2.84
C TYR A 97 8.67 4.38 -4.12
N ALA A 98 8.54 3.10 -4.39
CA ALA A 98 7.62 2.64 -5.42
C ALA A 98 6.20 2.80 -4.88
N VAL A 99 5.27 3.16 -5.76
CA VAL A 99 3.87 3.33 -5.39
C VAL A 99 2.97 2.64 -6.41
N ALA A 100 1.83 2.12 -5.94
CA ALA A 100 0.88 1.45 -6.82
C ALA A 100 -0.53 1.67 -6.31
N VAL A 101 -1.47 1.79 -7.23
CA VAL A 101 -2.90 1.75 -6.95
C VAL A 101 -3.39 0.42 -7.52
N CYS A 102 -3.98 -0.42 -6.68
CA CYS A 102 -4.37 -1.77 -7.06
C CYS A 102 -5.85 -1.99 -6.82
N TYR A 103 -6.49 -2.64 -7.78
CA TYR A 103 -7.91 -2.92 -7.77
C TYR A 103 -8.13 -4.39 -7.47
N GLY A 104 -7.92 -4.76 -6.19
CA GLY A 104 -8.12 -6.10 -5.70
C GLY A 104 -6.83 -6.80 -5.33
N CYS A 105 -7.00 -7.96 -4.70
CA CYS A 105 -5.91 -8.75 -4.14
C CYS A 105 -4.94 -9.27 -5.21
N ASP A 106 -5.48 -9.76 -6.32
CA ASP A 106 -4.64 -10.36 -7.37
C ASP A 106 -3.73 -9.32 -8.00
N GLU A 107 -4.27 -8.13 -8.25
CA GLU A 107 -3.46 -7.05 -8.82
C GLU A 107 -2.40 -6.58 -7.83
N ALA A 108 -2.72 -6.50 -6.55
CA ALA A 108 -1.76 -6.13 -5.53
C ALA A 108 -0.64 -7.18 -5.44
N SER A 109 -0.97 -8.45 -5.57
CA SER A 109 0.02 -9.53 -5.58
C SER A 109 0.97 -9.41 -6.76
N GLU A 110 0.44 -9.07 -7.93
CA GLU A 110 1.26 -8.84 -9.12
C GLU A 110 2.17 -7.62 -8.96
N LYS A 111 1.67 -6.56 -8.35
CA LYS A 111 2.46 -5.34 -8.14
C LYS A 111 3.57 -5.57 -7.13
N ASN A 112 3.36 -6.39 -6.12
CA ASN A 112 4.41 -6.82 -5.22
C ASN A 112 5.47 -7.61 -5.97
N ASN A 113 5.03 -8.37 -6.96
CA ASN A 113 5.89 -9.10 -7.86
C ASN A 113 6.93 -9.95 -7.14
N ILE A 114 6.51 -10.57 -6.05
CA ILE A 114 7.43 -11.30 -5.19
C ILE A 114 7.93 -12.56 -5.88
N ARG A 115 7.08 -13.17 -6.71
CA ARG A 115 7.42 -14.46 -7.33
C ARG A 115 8.49 -14.36 -8.40
N SER A 116 8.44 -13.32 -9.21
CA SER A 116 9.31 -13.23 -10.39
C SER A 116 10.29 -12.07 -10.31
N LYS A 117 9.91 -11.00 -9.65
CA LYS A 117 10.75 -9.82 -9.51
C LYS A 117 10.63 -9.28 -8.10
N PRO A 118 11.71 -8.72 -7.56
CA PRO A 118 11.63 -8.04 -6.28
C PRO A 118 10.68 -6.84 -6.33
N PRO A 119 10.03 -6.50 -5.22
CA PRO A 119 9.26 -5.26 -5.15
C PRO A 119 10.12 -4.07 -5.55
N GLY A 120 9.54 -3.15 -6.28
CA GLY A 120 10.25 -1.96 -6.71
C GLY A 120 11.05 -2.12 -7.99
N LEU A 121 11.24 -3.33 -8.48
CA LEU A 121 11.92 -3.54 -9.75
C LEU A 121 11.02 -3.38 -10.95
N ASN A 122 9.73 -3.34 -10.77
CA ASN A 122 8.80 -3.17 -11.87
C ASN A 122 8.98 -1.81 -12.51
N ARG A 123 8.95 -1.81 -13.83
CA ARG A 123 8.98 -0.57 -14.58
C ARG A 123 7.61 0.07 -14.53
N THR A 124 7.39 0.88 -13.55
CA THR A 124 6.13 1.59 -13.39
C THR A 124 6.31 3.03 -13.86
N PRO A 125 5.19 3.75 -14.07
CA PRO A 125 5.32 5.18 -14.38
C PRO A 125 5.95 5.99 -13.24
N PHE A 126 6.15 5.38 -12.10
CA PHE A 126 6.71 6.04 -10.92
C PHE A 126 8.17 5.68 -10.69
N VAL A 127 8.85 5.18 -11.70
CA VAL A 127 10.28 4.84 -11.59
C VAL A 127 11.06 6.11 -11.30
N ARG A 128 11.97 6.01 -10.33
CA ARG A 128 12.85 7.13 -10.02
C ARG A 128 13.84 7.35 -11.14
N PRO A 129 14.13 8.58 -11.44
CA PRO A 129 15.17 8.91 -12.43
C PRO A 129 16.53 8.39 -12.00
#